data_5f319339170af1656e3a972247cce48b
#
_entry.id   5f319339170af1656e3a972247cce48b
#
_cell.length_a   1.000
_cell.length_b   1.000
_cell.length_c   1.000
_cell.angle_alpha   90.00
_cell.angle_beta   90.00
_cell.angle_gamma   90.00
#
_symmetry.space_group_name_H-M   'P 1'
#
loop_
_entity.id
_entity.type
_entity.pdbx_description
1 polymer ?
#
loop_
_entity_poly.entity_id
_entity_poly.type
_entity_poly.pdbx_seq_one_letter_code
_entity_poly.pdbx_strand_id
1 'polypeptide(L)'
;DFTFVCPTELVDMAEKYDQFKAMGVEIYSVSTDSHFVHKAWHDASESIRKIQYPMLADPTGALSRALGVYIEEEGMAYRGTFVVNPEGKIKVVELNDNNIGRDASELLRKVEAAQFVASHVGEVCPAKWKKGESTLKPSIDLVGKI
;
A
#
# COMPACT_ATOMS: atom_id res chain seq x y z
N ASP A 1 1.27 -5.95 15.74
CA ASP A 1 2.39 -6.91 15.74
C ASP A 1 1.97 -8.22 16.41
N PHE A 2 2.75 -9.28 16.23
CA PHE A 2 2.50 -10.60 16.81
C PHE A 2 1.09 -11.18 16.52
N THR A 3 0.54 -10.90 15.34
CA THR A 3 -0.76 -11.38 14.87
C THR A 3 -0.64 -12.45 13.78
N PHE A 4 -1.70 -12.74 13.05
CA PHE A 4 -1.77 -13.89 12.14
C PHE A 4 -1.73 -13.49 10.66
N VAL A 5 -2.51 -12.50 10.23
CA VAL A 5 -2.58 -12.06 8.83
C VAL A 5 -1.48 -11.04 8.52
N CYS A 6 -1.19 -10.10 9.42
CA CYS A 6 -0.18 -9.07 9.20
C CYS A 6 1.20 -9.61 8.80
N PRO A 7 1.75 -10.67 9.43
CA PRO A 7 3.05 -11.19 9.00
C PRO A 7 3.03 -11.72 7.55
N THR A 8 1.92 -12.26 7.07
CA THR A 8 1.83 -12.73 5.68
C THR A 8 1.88 -11.57 4.69
N GLU A 9 1.18 -10.47 4.99
CA GLU A 9 1.19 -9.25 4.16
C GLU A 9 2.56 -8.56 4.15
N LEU A 10 3.20 -8.47 5.32
CA LEU A 10 4.51 -7.83 5.44
C LEU A 10 5.59 -8.60 4.69
N VAL A 11 5.53 -9.93 4.70
CA VAL A 11 6.45 -10.79 3.94
C VAL A 11 6.19 -10.67 2.43
N ASP A 12 4.93 -10.71 1.98
CA ASP A 12 4.57 -10.53 0.58
C ASP A 12 5.07 -9.18 0.04
N MET A 13 4.94 -8.12 0.84
CA MET A 13 5.49 -6.82 0.53
C MET A 13 7.03 -6.82 0.49
N ALA A 14 7.69 -7.53 1.42
CA ALA A 14 9.14 -7.66 1.44
C ALA A 14 9.68 -8.38 0.20
N GLU A 15 8.97 -9.38 -0.32
CA GLU A 15 9.30 -10.09 -1.55
C GLU A 15 9.21 -9.20 -2.80
N LYS A 16 8.41 -8.14 -2.77
CA LYS A 16 8.27 -7.15 -3.84
C LYS A 16 9.10 -5.88 -3.61
N TYR A 17 9.77 -5.75 -2.46
CA TYR A 17 10.41 -4.49 -2.06
C TYR A 17 11.43 -3.96 -3.06
N ASP A 18 12.24 -4.83 -3.65
CA ASP A 18 13.23 -4.41 -4.67
C ASP A 18 12.56 -3.87 -5.94
N GLN A 19 11.39 -4.40 -6.31
CA GLN A 19 10.63 -3.89 -7.45
C GLN A 19 10.09 -2.47 -7.15
N PHE A 20 9.55 -2.24 -5.95
CA PHE A 20 9.11 -0.91 -5.52
C PHE A 20 10.29 0.08 -5.47
N LYS A 21 11.42 -0.32 -4.89
CA LYS A 21 12.64 0.53 -4.87
C LYS A 21 13.13 0.90 -6.26
N ALA A 22 13.13 -0.05 -7.20
CA ALA A 22 13.53 0.21 -8.59
C ALA A 22 12.64 1.23 -9.29
N MET A 23 11.40 1.40 -8.83
CA MET A 23 10.48 2.43 -9.30
C MET A 23 10.58 3.76 -8.52
N GLY A 24 11.52 3.89 -7.58
CA GLY A 24 11.66 5.07 -6.72
C GLY A 24 10.55 5.19 -5.67
N VAL A 25 9.96 4.08 -5.25
CA VAL A 25 8.89 4.05 -4.26
C VAL A 25 9.46 3.72 -2.88
N GLU A 26 9.12 4.55 -1.89
CA GLU A 26 9.37 4.29 -0.47
C GLU A 26 8.17 3.57 0.14
N ILE A 27 8.44 2.52 0.92
CA ILE A 27 7.41 1.75 1.62
C ILE A 27 7.54 1.98 3.13
N TYR A 28 6.42 2.16 3.78
CA TYR A 28 6.30 2.20 5.23
C TYR A 28 5.17 1.28 5.67
N SER A 29 5.43 0.38 6.61
CA SER A 29 4.35 -0.24 7.38
C SER A 29 4.05 0.59 8.62
N VAL A 30 2.79 0.63 9.04
CA VAL A 30 2.36 1.39 10.22
C VAL A 30 1.45 0.51 11.05
N SER A 31 1.65 0.49 12.34
CA SER A 31 0.69 -0.09 13.29
C SER A 31 0.57 0.76 14.56
N THR A 32 -0.46 0.49 15.35
CA THR A 32 -0.68 1.16 16.65
C THR A 32 0.28 0.67 17.75
N ASP A 33 1.13 -0.30 17.47
CA ASP A 33 2.18 -0.75 18.38
C ASP A 33 3.32 0.26 18.50
N SER A 34 4.11 0.14 19.56
CA SER A 34 5.29 0.96 19.76
C SER A 34 6.48 0.45 18.94
N HIS A 35 7.45 1.33 18.68
CA HIS A 35 8.69 0.95 18.01
C HIS A 35 9.50 -0.11 18.79
N PHE A 36 9.34 -0.21 20.11
CA PHE A 36 9.93 -1.28 20.91
C PHE A 36 9.31 -2.64 20.60
N VAL A 37 7.99 -2.66 20.37
CA VAL A 37 7.26 -3.88 19.98
C VAL A 37 7.66 -4.29 18.56
N HIS A 38 7.75 -3.33 17.62
CA HIS A 38 8.24 -3.60 16.26
C HIS A 38 9.63 -4.25 16.29
N LYS A 39 10.55 -3.68 17.07
CA LYS A 39 11.89 -4.25 17.20
C LYS A 39 11.86 -5.65 17.78
N ALA A 40 11.12 -5.86 18.85
CA ALA A 40 11.00 -7.17 19.48
C ALA A 40 10.42 -8.21 18.52
N TRP A 41 9.41 -7.84 17.74
CA TRP A 41 8.81 -8.73 16.75
C TRP A 41 9.78 -9.05 15.59
N HIS A 42 10.48 -8.04 15.09
CA HIS A 42 11.52 -8.23 14.07
C HIS A 42 12.63 -9.17 14.55
N ASP A 43 13.07 -9.03 15.79
CA ASP A 43 14.12 -9.88 16.34
C ASP A 43 13.64 -11.32 16.62
N ALA A 44 12.39 -11.50 17.05
CA ALA A 44 11.83 -12.77 17.44
C ALA A 44 11.29 -13.62 16.28
N SER A 45 10.81 -12.98 15.21
CA SER A 45 10.17 -13.67 14.10
C SER A 45 11.10 -13.83 12.90
N GLU A 46 11.34 -15.06 12.48
CA GLU A 46 12.14 -15.37 11.29
C GLU A 46 11.53 -14.75 10.02
N SER A 47 10.21 -14.72 9.92
CA SER A 47 9.50 -14.11 8.78
C SER A 47 9.63 -12.60 8.78
N ILE A 48 9.39 -11.95 9.92
CA ILE A 48 9.44 -10.48 10.03
C ILE A 48 10.87 -9.94 9.90
N ARG A 49 11.86 -10.72 10.26
CA ARG A 49 13.28 -10.37 10.05
C ARG A 49 13.66 -10.12 8.57
N LYS A 50 12.84 -10.61 7.63
CA LYS A 50 13.02 -10.36 6.19
C LYS A 50 12.65 -8.96 5.76
N ILE A 51 11.90 -8.22 6.58
CA ILE A 51 11.43 -6.87 6.28
C ILE A 51 12.60 -5.89 6.31
N GLN A 52 12.81 -5.16 5.23
CA GLN A 52 13.88 -4.16 5.09
C GLN A 52 13.35 -2.72 5.05
N TYR A 53 12.04 -2.53 4.88
CA TYR A 53 11.42 -1.21 4.90
C TYR A 53 11.06 -0.79 6.34
N PRO A 54 10.95 0.52 6.62
CA PRO A 54 10.65 1.02 7.96
C PRO A 54 9.28 0.58 8.48
N MET A 55 9.24 0.21 9.76
CA MET A 55 8.03 -0.07 10.52
C MET A 55 7.76 1.11 11.46
N LEU A 56 6.74 1.90 11.16
CA LEU A 56 6.39 3.12 11.89
C LEU A 56 5.38 2.81 13.00
N ALA A 57 5.58 3.45 14.14
CA ALA A 57 4.72 3.34 15.31
C ALA A 57 3.69 4.47 15.36
N ASP A 58 2.42 4.13 15.54
CA ASP A 58 1.31 5.06 15.75
C ASP A 58 0.54 4.74 17.04
N PRO A 59 1.22 4.71 18.23
CA PRO A 59 0.61 4.25 19.47
C PRO A 59 -0.52 5.16 19.96
N THR A 60 -0.59 6.39 19.50
CA THR A 60 -1.70 7.30 19.78
C THR A 60 -2.87 7.16 18.81
N GLY A 61 -2.69 6.42 17.71
CA GLY A 61 -3.67 6.31 16.63
C GLY A 61 -3.87 7.60 15.85
N ALA A 62 -2.96 8.57 15.97
CA ALA A 62 -3.12 9.88 15.33
C ALA A 62 -3.12 9.78 13.80
N LEU A 63 -2.18 9.04 13.22
CA LEU A 63 -2.11 8.82 11.78
C LEU A 63 -3.28 7.97 11.30
N SER A 64 -3.59 6.89 12.00
CA SER A 64 -4.70 5.97 11.65
C SER A 64 -6.03 6.70 11.67
N ARG A 65 -6.28 7.60 12.63
CA ARG A 65 -7.49 8.46 12.65
C ARG A 65 -7.49 9.46 11.51
N ALA A 66 -6.38 10.12 11.25
CA ALA A 66 -6.28 11.09 10.16
C ALA A 66 -6.55 10.45 8.78
N LEU A 67 -6.21 9.17 8.62
CA LEU A 67 -6.48 8.40 7.42
C LEU A 67 -7.85 7.69 7.43
N GLY A 68 -8.62 7.80 8.51
CA GLY A 68 -9.96 7.22 8.62
C GLY A 68 -10.00 5.70 8.76
N VAL A 69 -8.94 5.10 9.25
CA VAL A 69 -8.83 3.63 9.38
C VAL A 69 -8.73 3.12 10.83
N TYR A 70 -8.79 4.01 11.82
CA TYR A 70 -8.72 3.62 13.22
C TYR A 70 -10.03 3.02 13.72
N ILE A 71 -9.94 1.95 14.48
CA ILE A 71 -11.07 1.27 15.13
C ILE A 71 -11.01 1.61 16.63
N GLU A 72 -11.87 2.54 17.06
CA GLU A 72 -11.81 3.09 18.42
C GLU A 72 -12.01 2.03 19.51
N GLU A 73 -12.91 1.07 19.26
CA GLU A 73 -13.25 0.03 20.22
C GLU A 73 -12.13 -1.01 20.38
N GLU A 74 -11.23 -1.14 19.41
CA GLU A 74 -10.17 -2.14 19.39
C GLU A 74 -8.78 -1.54 19.65
N GLY A 75 -8.62 -0.22 19.50
CA GLY A 75 -7.33 0.42 19.57
C GLY A 75 -6.37 0.04 18.42
N MET A 76 -6.92 -0.44 17.33
CA MET A 76 -6.21 -0.93 16.15
C MET A 76 -6.68 -0.22 14.88
N ALA A 77 -6.07 -0.54 13.76
CA ALA A 77 -6.48 -0.02 12.46
C ALA A 77 -6.98 -1.15 11.55
N TYR A 78 -7.90 -0.82 10.64
CA TYR A 78 -8.18 -1.63 9.46
C TYR A 78 -6.93 -1.78 8.58
N ARG A 79 -6.96 -2.74 7.65
CA ARG A 79 -5.90 -2.94 6.66
C ARG A 79 -5.98 -1.88 5.58
N GLY A 80 -5.51 -0.67 5.90
CA GLY A 80 -5.45 0.45 4.97
C GLY A 80 -4.14 0.47 4.17
N THR A 81 -4.23 0.75 2.88
CA THR A 81 -3.09 1.03 2.00
C THR A 81 -3.32 2.35 1.29
N PHE A 82 -2.32 3.20 1.30
CA PHE A 82 -2.38 4.54 0.72
C PHE A 82 -1.18 4.74 -0.21
N VAL A 83 -1.44 5.00 -1.48
CA VAL A 83 -0.40 5.41 -2.43
C VAL A 83 -0.40 6.93 -2.51
N VAL A 84 0.71 7.54 -2.14
CA VAL A 84 0.88 8.99 -2.10
C VAL A 84 1.92 9.38 -3.15
N ASN A 85 1.61 10.38 -3.97
CA ASN A 85 2.54 10.88 -4.96
C ASN A 85 3.58 11.86 -4.35
N PRO A 86 4.63 12.26 -5.09
CA PRO A 86 5.66 13.17 -4.57
C PRO A 86 5.13 14.54 -4.11
N GLU A 87 3.97 14.98 -4.60
CA GLU A 87 3.31 16.23 -4.16
C GLU A 87 2.45 16.05 -2.90
N GLY A 88 2.51 14.88 -2.24
CA GLY A 88 1.76 14.59 -1.02
C GLY A 88 0.27 14.29 -1.24
N LYS A 89 -0.15 13.97 -2.47
CA LYS A 89 -1.55 13.66 -2.78
C LYS A 89 -1.78 12.16 -2.83
N ILE A 90 -2.84 11.70 -2.18
CA ILE A 90 -3.28 10.31 -2.23
C ILE A 90 -3.83 10.01 -3.63
N LYS A 91 -3.30 8.97 -4.26
CA LYS A 91 -3.68 8.51 -5.59
C LYS A 91 -4.48 7.21 -5.57
N VAL A 92 -4.22 6.36 -4.58
CA VAL A 92 -4.95 5.10 -4.37
C VAL A 92 -5.20 4.92 -2.89
N VAL A 93 -6.38 4.47 -2.54
CA VAL A 93 -6.73 3.95 -1.22
C VAL A 93 -7.30 2.56 -1.39
N GLU A 94 -6.81 1.64 -0.59
CA GLU A 94 -7.38 0.30 -0.44
C GLU A 94 -7.66 0.07 1.04
N LEU A 95 -8.84 -0.39 1.37
CA LEU A 95 -9.25 -0.66 2.73
C LEU A 95 -9.90 -2.05 2.79
N ASN A 96 -9.28 -2.95 3.53
CA ASN A 96 -9.79 -4.28 3.76
C ASN A 96 -10.22 -4.46 5.22
N ASP A 97 -11.22 -5.30 5.44
CA ASP A 97 -11.53 -5.87 6.75
C ASP A 97 -10.31 -6.60 7.32
N ASN A 98 -10.18 -6.63 8.64
CA ASN A 98 -9.03 -7.23 9.33
C ASN A 98 -8.87 -8.75 9.08
N ASN A 99 -9.89 -9.42 8.55
CA ASN A 99 -9.84 -10.84 8.19
C ASN A 99 -9.42 -11.08 6.72
N ILE A 100 -9.21 -10.02 5.92
CA ILE A 100 -8.93 -10.11 4.49
C ILE A 100 -7.55 -9.50 4.21
N GLY A 101 -6.54 -10.35 3.99
CA GLY A 101 -5.20 -9.93 3.62
C GLY A 101 -5.14 -9.20 2.27
N ARG A 102 -4.16 -8.31 2.13
CA ARG A 102 -3.88 -7.55 0.90
C ARG A 102 -2.89 -8.31 0.01
N ASP A 103 -2.79 -7.90 -1.24
CA ASP A 103 -1.91 -8.48 -2.26
C ASP A 103 -0.89 -7.43 -2.73
N ALA A 104 0.39 -7.68 -2.47
CA ALA A 104 1.47 -6.77 -2.86
C ALA A 104 1.66 -6.69 -4.39
N SER A 105 1.30 -7.73 -5.13
CA SER A 105 1.36 -7.71 -6.60
C SER A 105 0.30 -6.79 -7.19
N GLU A 106 -0.91 -6.78 -6.60
CA GLU A 106 -1.96 -5.84 -7.01
C GLU A 106 -1.61 -4.39 -6.63
N LEU A 107 -0.99 -4.19 -5.48
CA LEU A 107 -0.48 -2.87 -5.11
C LEU A 107 0.62 -2.40 -6.08
N LEU A 108 1.56 -3.27 -6.44
CA LEU A 108 2.60 -2.97 -7.42
C LEU A 108 1.99 -2.51 -8.75
N ARG A 109 1.00 -3.24 -9.26
CA ARG A 109 0.25 -2.89 -10.49
C ARG A 109 -0.41 -1.50 -10.37
N LYS A 110 -1.03 -1.19 -9.23
CA LYS A 110 -1.67 0.11 -8.99
C LYS A 110 -0.65 1.25 -8.94
N VAL A 111 0.51 1.02 -8.34
CA VAL A 111 1.61 2.01 -8.31
C VAL A 111 2.17 2.23 -9.72
N GLU A 112 2.39 1.18 -10.50
CA GLU A 112 2.81 1.30 -11.91
C GLU A 112 1.81 2.13 -12.72
N ALA A 113 0.51 1.89 -12.55
CA ALA A 113 -0.53 2.68 -13.20
C ALA A 113 -0.52 4.14 -12.74
N ALA A 114 -0.34 4.41 -11.44
CA ALA A 114 -0.27 5.76 -10.91
C ALA A 114 0.94 6.54 -11.47
N GLN A 115 2.11 5.90 -11.60
CA GLN A 115 3.31 6.50 -12.20
C GLN A 115 3.14 6.70 -13.70
N PHE A 116 2.49 5.76 -14.39
CA PHE A 116 2.23 5.89 -15.82
C PHE A 116 1.37 7.12 -16.12
N VAL A 117 0.21 7.27 -15.46
CA VAL A 117 -0.66 8.42 -15.71
C VAL A 117 -0.04 9.75 -15.28
N ALA A 118 0.86 9.74 -14.30
CA ALA A 118 1.61 10.94 -13.91
C ALA A 118 2.56 11.44 -15.00
N SER A 119 3.13 10.52 -15.79
CA SER A 119 4.07 10.82 -16.88
C SER A 119 3.41 10.94 -18.27
N HIS A 120 2.16 10.51 -18.42
CA HIS A 120 1.43 10.47 -19.69
C HIS A 120 0.12 11.28 -19.56
N VAL A 121 0.27 12.59 -19.56
CA VAL A 121 -0.88 13.51 -19.44
C VAL A 121 -1.88 13.28 -20.58
N GLY A 122 -3.15 13.09 -20.21
CA GLY A 122 -4.23 12.84 -21.17
C GLY A 122 -4.45 11.36 -21.51
N GLU A 123 -3.69 10.45 -20.93
CA GLU A 123 -3.94 9.02 -21.04
C GLU A 123 -4.49 8.45 -19.72
N VAL A 124 -5.29 7.40 -19.82
CA VAL A 124 -5.84 6.69 -18.66
C VAL A 124 -5.60 5.19 -18.77
N CYS A 125 -5.33 4.56 -17.65
CA CYS A 125 -5.18 3.11 -17.55
C CYS A 125 -6.57 2.48 -17.36
N PRO A 126 -7.04 1.61 -18.26
CA PRO A 126 -8.31 0.93 -18.11
C PRO A 126 -8.25 -0.12 -16.97
N ALA A 127 -9.41 -0.73 -16.68
CA ALA A 127 -9.48 -1.79 -15.70
C ALA A 127 -8.47 -2.91 -16.01
N LYS A 128 -7.83 -3.47 -14.96
CA LYS A 128 -6.82 -4.54 -15.05
C LYS A 128 -5.53 -4.17 -15.80
N TRP A 129 -5.37 -2.93 -16.22
CA TRP A 129 -4.18 -2.49 -16.96
C TRP A 129 -2.88 -2.91 -16.26
N LYS A 130 -1.93 -3.37 -17.04
CA LYS A 130 -0.56 -3.68 -16.63
C LYS A 130 0.42 -2.90 -17.49
N LYS A 131 1.60 -2.66 -16.95
CA LYS A 131 2.68 -1.96 -17.66
C LYS A 131 2.95 -2.62 -19.02
N GLY A 132 2.93 -1.80 -20.09
CA GLY A 132 3.10 -2.24 -21.45
C GLY A 132 1.80 -2.52 -22.22
N GLU A 133 0.66 -2.52 -21.54
CA GLU A 133 -0.65 -2.66 -22.20
C GLU A 133 -1.17 -1.33 -22.74
N SER A 134 -2.17 -1.42 -23.61
CA SER A 134 -2.81 -0.25 -24.24
C SER A 134 -3.53 0.61 -23.21
N THR A 135 -3.47 1.91 -23.44
CA THR A 135 -4.19 2.94 -22.67
C THR A 135 -5.31 3.54 -23.48
N LEU A 136 -6.12 4.36 -22.86
CA LEU A 136 -7.19 5.11 -23.53
C LEU A 136 -6.88 6.60 -23.48
N LYS A 137 -7.23 7.32 -24.55
CA LYS A 137 -7.26 8.79 -24.57
C LYS A 137 -8.72 9.24 -24.47
N PRO A 138 -9.17 9.69 -23.29
CA PRO A 138 -10.55 10.11 -23.10
C PRO A 138 -10.97 11.18 -24.13
N SER A 139 -12.09 10.95 -24.80
CA SER A 139 -12.72 11.92 -25.69
C SER A 139 -14.22 11.71 -25.72
N ILE A 140 -14.97 12.71 -26.14
CA ILE A 140 -16.42 12.60 -26.31
C ILE A 140 -16.78 11.52 -27.34
N ASP A 141 -15.91 11.28 -28.31
CA ASP A 141 -16.12 10.30 -29.38
C ASP A 141 -16.03 8.85 -28.92
N LEU A 142 -15.45 8.61 -27.74
CA LEU A 142 -15.37 7.28 -27.12
C LEU A 142 -16.60 6.92 -26.28
N VAL A 143 -17.47 7.89 -25.99
CA VAL A 143 -18.66 7.63 -25.17
C VAL A 143 -19.58 6.65 -25.89
N GLY A 144 -19.88 5.53 -25.19
CA GLY A 144 -20.71 4.44 -25.74
C GLY A 144 -20.02 3.54 -26.74
N LYS A 145 -18.69 3.68 -26.95
CA LYS A 145 -17.89 2.84 -27.89
C LYS A 145 -16.87 1.94 -27.20
N ILE A 146 -16.85 1.94 -25.86
CA ILE A 146 -15.95 1.11 -25.03
C ILE A 146 -16.74 0.01 -24.37
#